data_d8fa85ee16187ca2e59fd0ec62700725
#
_entry.id   d8fa85ee16187ca2e59fd0ec62700725
#
_cell.length_a   1.000
_cell.length_b   1.000
_cell.length_c   1.000
_cell.angle_alpha   90.00
_cell.angle_beta   90.00
_cell.angle_gamma   90.00
#
_symmetry.space_group_name_H-M   'P 1'
#
loop_
_entity.id
_entity.type
_entity.pdbx_description
1 polymer ?
#
loop_
_entity_poly.entity_id
_entity_poly.type
_entity_poly.pdbx_seq_one_letter_code
_entity_poly.pdbx_strand_id
1 'polypeptide(L)'
;VATIAATFVLLIGVCLGRWVILQEKESVPLVKLEKNSIVPGERKAVLVLSDGEHVDLRDTMQVEIVERETRIFVAGDSTRLVVKDSPIDPSLHTVFTPVGGEYKLTLSDGTRVWLNASSRIQFPAVFRSDRREVRVEGEVYFEVSKDSARPFLVRTGDVVVKVLGTSFNVRAYPGEEYKTTLVEGSVAVGYLGETMKIRPGQQWVLEKDGPKVHEVKIKSIVSWKNGDFAFEDQVLPEVFNELERWYDIDVF
;
A
#
# COMPACT_ATOMS: atom_id res chain seq x y z
N VAL A 1 51.81 -12.92 -66.55
CA VAL A 1 51.97 -12.39 -65.17
C VAL A 1 50.79 -11.43 -64.86
N ALA A 2 50.36 -10.56 -65.78
CA ALA A 2 49.27 -9.60 -65.56
C ALA A 2 47.90 -10.25 -65.36
N THR A 3 47.61 -11.38 -65.99
CA THR A 3 46.35 -12.12 -65.87
C THR A 3 46.16 -12.79 -64.50
N ILE A 4 47.25 -13.26 -63.90
CA ILE A 4 47.19 -13.88 -62.57
C ILE A 4 46.92 -12.84 -61.47
N ALA A 5 47.46 -11.64 -61.60
CA ALA A 5 47.23 -10.55 -60.65
C ALA A 5 45.75 -10.07 -60.66
N ALA A 6 45.14 -9.99 -61.88
CA ALA A 6 43.75 -9.58 -62.01
C ALA A 6 42.77 -10.60 -61.38
N THR A 7 43.02 -11.89 -61.47
CA THR A 7 42.17 -12.91 -60.86
C THR A 7 42.28 -12.93 -59.34
N PHE A 8 43.45 -12.63 -58.78
CA PHE A 8 43.63 -12.53 -57.34
C PHE A 8 42.90 -11.33 -56.71
N VAL A 9 42.92 -10.19 -57.39
CA VAL A 9 42.19 -8.98 -56.96
C VAL A 9 40.67 -9.20 -57.01
N LEU A 10 40.17 -9.91 -58.03
CA LEU A 10 38.75 -10.23 -58.14
C LEU A 10 38.30 -11.23 -57.03
N LEU A 11 39.10 -12.22 -56.71
CA LEU A 11 38.82 -13.18 -55.61
C LEU A 11 38.84 -12.50 -54.26
N ILE A 12 39.78 -11.61 -53.98
CA ILE A 12 39.80 -10.83 -52.73
C ILE A 12 38.60 -9.92 -52.64
N GLY A 13 38.19 -9.28 -53.72
CA GLY A 13 37.00 -8.44 -53.77
C GLY A 13 35.70 -9.20 -53.50
N VAL A 14 35.59 -10.43 -54.06
CA VAL A 14 34.42 -11.30 -53.78
C VAL A 14 34.43 -11.83 -52.34
N CYS A 15 35.59 -12.18 -51.80
CA CYS A 15 35.70 -12.60 -50.41
C CYS A 15 35.38 -11.47 -49.42
N LEU A 16 35.88 -10.27 -49.64
CA LEU A 16 35.56 -9.09 -48.84
C LEU A 16 34.08 -8.71 -48.95
N GLY A 17 33.52 -8.74 -50.17
CA GLY A 17 32.10 -8.49 -50.37
C GLY A 17 31.20 -9.50 -49.66
N ARG A 18 31.56 -10.80 -49.72
CA ARG A 18 30.84 -11.84 -48.94
C ARG A 18 31.02 -11.68 -47.44
N TRP A 19 32.21 -11.27 -46.98
CA TRP A 19 32.42 -11.02 -45.54
C TRP A 19 31.64 -9.83 -45.03
N VAL A 20 31.49 -8.77 -45.78
CA VAL A 20 30.65 -7.60 -45.47
C VAL A 20 29.16 -7.96 -45.50
N ILE A 21 28.71 -8.79 -46.44
CA ILE A 21 27.32 -9.25 -46.56
C ILE A 21 26.97 -10.25 -45.41
N LEU A 22 27.95 -11.06 -44.98
CA LEU A 22 27.79 -12.00 -43.86
C LEU A 22 27.88 -11.33 -42.48
N GLN A 23 28.30 -10.08 -42.39
CA GLN A 23 28.00 -9.21 -41.23
C GLN A 23 26.59 -8.64 -41.34
N GLU A 24 25.60 -9.45 -41.74
CA GLU A 24 24.23 -9.14 -41.35
C GLU A 24 24.23 -9.00 -39.83
N LYS A 25 24.07 -7.77 -39.39
CA LYS A 25 23.77 -7.48 -38.00
C LYS A 25 22.75 -8.50 -37.54
N GLU A 26 23.08 -9.34 -36.59
CA GLU A 26 22.07 -9.96 -35.75
C GLU A 26 21.23 -8.79 -35.23
N SER A 27 20.13 -8.52 -35.90
CA SER A 27 19.08 -7.69 -35.35
C SER A 27 18.62 -8.44 -34.12
N VAL A 28 19.11 -8.02 -32.97
CA VAL A 28 18.51 -8.41 -31.70
C VAL A 28 17.01 -8.23 -31.94
N PRO A 29 16.22 -9.31 -31.86
CA PRO A 29 14.79 -9.16 -32.04
C PRO A 29 14.37 -8.12 -31.01
N LEU A 30 13.90 -6.96 -31.47
CA LEU A 30 13.18 -6.04 -30.62
C LEU A 30 12.06 -6.88 -30.03
N VAL A 31 12.24 -7.30 -28.77
CA VAL A 31 11.15 -7.85 -27.99
C VAL A 31 10.05 -6.82 -28.12
N LYS A 32 9.04 -7.15 -28.90
CA LYS A 32 7.84 -6.36 -29.01
C LYS A 32 7.26 -6.44 -27.62
N LEU A 33 7.60 -5.46 -26.78
CA LEU A 33 6.93 -5.27 -25.50
C LEU A 33 5.46 -5.18 -25.88
N GLU A 34 4.73 -6.26 -25.65
CA GLU A 34 3.29 -6.16 -25.64
C GLU A 34 3.03 -5.00 -24.68
N LYS A 35 2.35 -4.00 -25.21
CA LYS A 35 1.96 -2.83 -24.45
C LYS A 35 0.87 -3.28 -23.47
N ASN A 36 1.26 -4.12 -22.50
CA ASN A 36 0.48 -4.29 -21.29
C ASN A 36 0.46 -2.89 -20.69
N SER A 37 -0.65 -2.21 -20.84
CA SER A 37 -0.85 -0.92 -20.24
C SER A 37 -0.70 -1.12 -18.75
N ILE A 38 0.40 -0.66 -18.18
CA ILE A 38 0.57 -0.57 -16.74
C ILE A 38 -0.55 0.36 -16.27
N VAL A 39 -1.51 -0.21 -15.56
CA VAL A 39 -2.66 0.52 -15.04
C VAL A 39 -2.33 0.91 -13.61
N PRO A 40 -2.49 2.19 -13.23
CA PRO A 40 -2.35 2.60 -11.84
C PRO A 40 -3.29 1.84 -10.92
N GLY A 41 -2.97 1.83 -9.63
CA GLY A 41 -3.83 1.23 -8.61
C GLY A 41 -5.28 1.68 -8.75
N GLU A 42 -6.19 0.73 -8.63
CA GLU A 42 -7.62 0.93 -8.76
C GLU A 42 -8.30 0.90 -7.39
N ARG A 43 -9.44 1.56 -7.28
CA ARG A 43 -10.29 1.43 -6.09
C ARG A 43 -10.93 0.05 -6.07
N LYS A 44 -10.30 -0.88 -5.37
CA LYS A 44 -10.78 -2.25 -5.20
C LYS A 44 -10.42 -2.75 -3.82
N ALA A 45 -11.42 -3.28 -3.12
CA ALA A 45 -11.24 -3.93 -1.85
C ALA A 45 -12.29 -5.03 -1.68
N VAL A 46 -12.05 -5.92 -0.72
CA VAL A 46 -13.01 -6.92 -0.30
C VAL A 46 -13.32 -6.72 1.17
N LEU A 47 -14.60 -6.63 1.49
CA LEU A 47 -15.09 -6.66 2.87
C LEU A 47 -15.42 -8.11 3.23
N VAL A 48 -14.84 -8.60 4.30
CA VAL A 48 -15.22 -9.86 4.93
C VAL A 48 -16.04 -9.55 6.16
N LEU A 49 -17.29 -9.99 6.15
CA LEU A 49 -18.22 -9.83 7.25
C LEU A 49 -17.87 -10.74 8.43
N SER A 50 -18.50 -10.54 9.56
CA SER A 50 -18.20 -11.30 10.78
C SER A 50 -18.57 -12.79 10.69
N ASP A 51 -19.49 -13.14 9.80
CA ASP A 51 -19.90 -14.52 9.47
C ASP A 51 -19.02 -15.18 8.40
N GLY A 52 -18.07 -14.44 7.82
CA GLY A 52 -17.15 -14.88 6.78
C GLY A 52 -17.65 -14.65 5.34
N GLU A 53 -18.81 -14.02 5.14
CA GLU A 53 -19.24 -13.62 3.80
C GLU A 53 -18.30 -12.58 3.20
N HIS A 54 -17.99 -12.71 1.91
CA HIS A 54 -17.11 -11.81 1.17
C HIS A 54 -17.93 -10.90 0.26
N VAL A 55 -17.73 -9.60 0.39
CA VAL A 55 -18.37 -8.58 -0.44
C VAL A 55 -17.32 -7.79 -1.21
N ASP A 56 -17.39 -7.82 -2.53
CA ASP A 56 -16.51 -7.04 -3.40
C ASP A 56 -16.92 -5.57 -3.37
N LEU A 57 -16.00 -4.67 -2.98
CA LEU A 57 -16.23 -3.23 -2.84
C LEU A 57 -15.68 -2.48 -4.05
N ARG A 58 -16.24 -2.70 -5.24
CA ARG A 58 -15.84 -1.96 -6.45
C ARG A 58 -16.64 -0.66 -6.60
N ASP A 59 -16.05 0.28 -7.31
CA ASP A 59 -16.43 1.69 -7.47
C ASP A 59 -17.90 1.99 -7.87
N THR A 60 -18.67 1.02 -8.29
CA THR A 60 -19.95 1.29 -8.98
C THR A 60 -21.21 0.88 -8.23
N MET A 61 -21.08 0.27 -7.07
CA MET A 61 -22.25 -0.25 -6.35
C MET A 61 -22.59 0.60 -5.13
N GLN A 62 -23.78 1.21 -5.15
CA GLN A 62 -24.43 1.59 -3.90
C GLN A 62 -25.06 0.33 -3.32
N VAL A 63 -24.43 -0.27 -2.32
CA VAL A 63 -24.91 -1.47 -1.64
C VAL A 63 -25.14 -1.15 -0.17
N GLU A 64 -26.32 -1.46 0.32
CA GLU A 64 -26.59 -1.52 1.76
C GLU A 64 -26.51 -2.98 2.18
N ILE A 65 -25.52 -3.31 2.99
CA ILE A 65 -25.36 -4.62 3.60
C ILE A 65 -25.93 -4.54 5.00
N VAL A 66 -26.86 -5.41 5.32
CA VAL A 66 -27.46 -5.50 6.65
C VAL A 66 -26.97 -6.80 7.29
N GLU A 67 -26.07 -6.68 8.25
CA GLU A 67 -25.64 -7.78 9.09
C GLU A 67 -26.13 -7.58 10.51
N ARG A 68 -27.10 -8.41 10.96
CA ARG A 68 -27.78 -8.23 12.26
C ARG A 68 -28.39 -6.82 12.38
N GLU A 69 -27.87 -5.98 13.29
CA GLU A 69 -28.30 -4.61 13.50
C GLU A 69 -27.33 -3.57 12.89
N THR A 70 -26.29 -4.03 12.24
CA THR A 70 -25.28 -3.19 11.57
C THR A 70 -25.68 -2.97 10.13
N ARG A 71 -25.67 -1.71 9.69
CA ARG A 71 -25.85 -1.33 8.29
C ARG A 71 -24.54 -0.80 7.75
N ILE A 72 -24.05 -1.41 6.70
CA ILE A 72 -22.83 -1.02 5.99
C ILE A 72 -23.25 -0.40 4.67
N PHE A 73 -23.01 0.88 4.52
CA PHE A 73 -23.28 1.59 3.27
C PHE A 73 -22.01 1.65 2.44
N VAL A 74 -22.03 1.04 1.29
CA VAL A 74 -20.99 1.17 0.26
C VAL A 74 -21.50 2.18 -0.76
N ALA A 75 -20.81 3.30 -0.93
CA ALA A 75 -21.20 4.34 -1.88
C ALA A 75 -19.95 4.89 -2.60
N GLY A 76 -19.85 4.62 -3.89
CA GLY A 76 -18.87 5.17 -4.79
C GLY A 76 -17.42 5.03 -4.28
N ASP A 77 -16.89 6.10 -3.70
CA ASP A 77 -15.47 6.19 -3.32
C ASP A 77 -15.16 5.76 -1.88
N SER A 78 -16.16 5.35 -1.10
CA SER A 78 -15.94 4.98 0.31
C SER A 78 -17.03 4.08 0.88
N THR A 79 -16.65 3.25 1.82
CA THR A 79 -17.60 2.51 2.67
C THR A 79 -17.81 3.28 3.97
N ARG A 80 -19.06 3.45 4.36
CA ARG A 80 -19.44 4.03 5.64
C ARG A 80 -20.20 3.02 6.47
N LEU A 81 -19.68 2.72 7.65
CA LEU A 81 -20.40 1.92 8.63
C LEU A 81 -21.34 2.82 9.44
N VAL A 82 -22.62 2.48 9.41
CA VAL A 82 -23.62 3.10 10.28
C VAL A 82 -24.23 2.01 11.13
N VAL A 83 -24.02 2.12 12.42
CA VAL A 83 -24.59 1.19 13.40
C VAL A 83 -25.77 1.87 14.07
N LYS A 84 -26.95 1.24 14.06
CA LYS A 84 -28.12 1.67 14.82
C LYS A 84 -28.19 0.84 16.11
N ASP A 85 -28.10 1.54 17.24
CA ASP A 85 -28.49 1.09 18.60
C ASP A 85 -28.17 -0.38 18.95
N SER A 86 -27.03 -0.89 18.49
CA SER A 86 -26.65 -2.28 18.75
C SER A 86 -25.90 -2.41 20.07
N PRO A 87 -26.18 -3.45 20.85
CA PRO A 87 -25.30 -3.84 21.95
C PRO A 87 -23.92 -4.17 21.37
N ILE A 88 -22.87 -4.00 22.20
CA ILE A 88 -21.47 -4.23 21.81
C ILE A 88 -21.36 -5.61 21.13
N ASP A 89 -21.24 -5.62 19.81
CA ASP A 89 -20.94 -6.83 19.04
C ASP A 89 -19.42 -6.95 18.91
N PRO A 90 -18.80 -7.99 19.51
CA PRO A 90 -17.36 -8.22 19.40
C PRO A 90 -16.94 -8.74 18.02
N SER A 91 -17.88 -8.97 17.11
CA SER A 91 -17.63 -9.47 15.76
C SER A 91 -16.71 -8.53 15.01
N LEU A 92 -15.68 -9.07 14.40
CA LEU A 92 -14.69 -8.33 13.61
C LEU A 92 -14.99 -8.44 12.13
N HIS A 93 -15.08 -7.30 11.49
CA HIS A 93 -15.06 -7.19 10.03
C HIS A 93 -13.64 -6.96 9.55
N THR A 94 -13.37 -7.40 8.34
CA THR A 94 -12.06 -7.19 7.71
C THR A 94 -12.27 -6.50 6.35
N VAL A 95 -11.56 -5.42 6.10
CA VAL A 95 -11.39 -4.88 4.74
C VAL A 95 -9.96 -5.12 4.32
N PHE A 96 -9.78 -5.66 3.13
CA PHE A 96 -8.46 -5.81 2.54
C PHE A 96 -8.43 -5.33 1.09
N THR A 97 -7.30 -4.75 0.70
CA THR A 97 -6.98 -4.35 -0.66
C THR A 97 -6.02 -5.35 -1.28
N PRO A 98 -6.28 -5.88 -2.48
CA PRO A 98 -5.32 -6.69 -3.21
C PRO A 98 -4.15 -5.84 -3.72
N VAL A 99 -3.18 -6.47 -4.36
CA VAL A 99 -2.17 -5.80 -5.19
C VAL A 99 -2.87 -4.91 -6.22
N GLY A 100 -2.35 -3.71 -6.48
CA GLY A 100 -2.96 -2.71 -7.35
C GLY A 100 -4.31 -2.20 -6.84
N GLY A 101 -4.64 -2.37 -5.54
CA GLY A 101 -5.87 -1.90 -4.94
C GLY A 101 -5.63 -0.81 -3.91
N GLU A 102 -6.49 0.18 -3.85
CA GLU A 102 -6.59 1.14 -2.76
C GLU A 102 -8.03 1.25 -2.29
N TYR A 103 -8.26 1.65 -1.06
CA TYR A 103 -9.61 1.84 -0.57
C TYR A 103 -9.73 2.86 0.56
N LYS A 104 -10.89 3.53 0.63
CA LYS A 104 -11.22 4.47 1.69
C LYS A 104 -12.40 3.96 2.51
N LEU A 105 -12.26 3.98 3.83
CA LEU A 105 -13.24 3.49 4.79
C LEU A 105 -13.53 4.54 5.85
N THR A 106 -14.79 4.67 6.26
CA THR A 106 -15.19 5.46 7.44
C THR A 106 -15.75 4.51 8.49
N LEU A 107 -15.09 4.46 9.64
CA LEU A 107 -15.50 3.63 10.78
C LEU A 107 -16.71 4.25 11.52
N SER A 108 -17.34 3.46 12.41
CA SER A 108 -18.55 3.86 13.14
C SER A 108 -18.38 5.08 14.05
N ASP A 109 -17.13 5.37 14.48
CA ASP A 109 -16.80 6.56 15.27
C ASP A 109 -16.52 7.82 14.41
N GLY A 110 -16.62 7.69 13.08
CA GLY A 110 -16.29 8.73 12.11
C GLY A 110 -14.81 8.83 11.75
N THR A 111 -13.96 7.93 12.25
CA THR A 111 -12.56 7.84 11.85
C THR A 111 -12.47 7.47 10.37
N ARG A 112 -11.71 8.25 9.60
CA ARG A 112 -11.42 7.96 8.19
C ARG A 112 -10.13 7.19 8.06
N VAL A 113 -10.17 6.17 7.20
CA VAL A 113 -9.07 5.23 6.97
C VAL A 113 -8.83 5.09 5.49
N TRP A 114 -7.59 5.15 5.06
CA TRP A 114 -7.15 4.81 3.69
C TRP A 114 -6.26 3.59 3.75
N LEU A 115 -6.55 2.61 2.95
CA LEU A 115 -5.74 1.41 2.77
C LEU A 115 -4.98 1.52 1.44
N ASN A 116 -3.67 1.34 1.51
CA ASN A 116 -2.81 1.19 0.34
C ASN A 116 -2.91 -0.24 -0.24
N ALA A 117 -2.25 -0.51 -1.36
CA ALA A 117 -2.21 -1.83 -1.97
C ALA A 117 -1.68 -2.90 -0.99
N SER A 118 -2.19 -4.13 -1.11
CA SER A 118 -1.81 -5.27 -0.25
C SER A 118 -1.95 -4.99 1.25
N SER A 119 -3.01 -4.30 1.65
CA SER A 119 -3.22 -3.89 3.04
C SER A 119 -4.52 -4.44 3.62
N ARG A 120 -4.58 -4.55 4.93
CA ARG A 120 -5.71 -5.09 5.66
C ARG A 120 -5.99 -4.30 6.93
N ILE A 121 -7.27 -4.09 7.24
CA ILE A 121 -7.73 -3.60 8.53
C ILE A 121 -8.83 -4.50 9.09
N GLN A 122 -8.73 -4.86 10.37
CA GLN A 122 -9.79 -5.52 11.13
C GLN A 122 -10.33 -4.58 12.18
N PHE A 123 -11.63 -4.50 12.30
CA PHE A 123 -12.32 -3.58 13.20
C PHE A 123 -13.68 -4.13 13.61
N PRO A 124 -14.20 -3.78 14.81
CA PRO A 124 -15.56 -4.13 15.21
C PRO A 124 -16.57 -3.19 14.55
N ALA A 125 -17.77 -3.67 14.28
CA ALA A 125 -18.88 -2.82 13.84
C ALA A 125 -19.14 -1.68 14.84
N VAL A 126 -19.12 -1.97 16.13
CA VAL A 126 -19.27 -1.04 17.25
C VAL A 126 -18.04 -1.09 18.12
N PHE A 127 -17.42 0.06 18.37
CA PHE A 127 -16.33 0.14 19.33
C PHE A 127 -16.82 0.01 20.78
N ARG A 128 -15.95 -0.50 21.63
CA ARG A 128 -16.21 -0.60 23.07
C ARG A 128 -16.36 0.79 23.72
N SER A 129 -16.98 0.81 24.89
CA SER A 129 -17.15 2.04 25.66
C SER A 129 -15.86 2.59 26.27
N ASP A 130 -14.83 1.74 26.45
CA ASP A 130 -13.56 2.10 27.06
C ASP A 130 -12.46 2.43 26.05
N ARG A 131 -12.55 1.92 24.81
CA ARG A 131 -11.54 2.11 23.76
C ARG A 131 -12.07 1.81 22.37
N ARG A 132 -11.35 2.31 21.36
CA ARG A 132 -11.54 2.03 19.95
C ARG A 132 -10.30 1.26 19.47
N GLU A 133 -10.45 0.01 19.09
CA GLU A 133 -9.30 -0.83 18.72
C GLU A 133 -9.48 -1.42 17.33
N VAL A 134 -8.42 -1.31 16.50
CA VAL A 134 -8.32 -1.93 15.18
C VAL A 134 -6.98 -2.67 15.06
N ARG A 135 -6.93 -3.62 14.12
CA ARG A 135 -5.69 -4.33 13.76
C ARG A 135 -5.38 -4.06 12.31
N VAL A 136 -4.10 -3.87 11.98
CA VAL A 136 -3.66 -3.58 10.61
C VAL A 136 -2.47 -4.43 10.20
N GLU A 137 -2.37 -4.62 8.88
CA GLU A 137 -1.25 -5.19 8.16
C GLU A 137 -1.14 -4.44 6.83
N GLY A 138 0.07 -4.19 6.33
CA GLY A 138 0.30 -3.37 5.16
C GLY A 138 0.42 -1.88 5.49
N GLU A 139 -0.03 -0.99 4.61
CA GLU A 139 0.07 0.45 4.81
C GLU A 139 -1.30 1.11 4.90
N VAL A 140 -1.53 1.80 6.02
CA VAL A 140 -2.82 2.39 6.36
C VAL A 140 -2.64 3.78 6.94
N TYR A 141 -3.34 4.75 6.35
CA TYR A 141 -3.39 6.12 6.84
C TYR A 141 -4.69 6.36 7.60
N PHE A 142 -4.60 7.05 8.74
CA PHE A 142 -5.72 7.34 9.62
C PHE A 142 -5.90 8.83 9.82
N GLU A 143 -7.16 9.26 9.80
CA GLU A 143 -7.62 10.53 10.36
C GLU A 143 -8.63 10.21 11.47
N VAL A 144 -8.12 10.08 12.68
CA VAL A 144 -8.89 9.61 13.82
C VAL A 144 -9.79 10.71 14.39
N SER A 145 -11.07 10.41 14.55
CA SER A 145 -12.02 11.29 15.22
C SER A 145 -11.60 11.59 16.65
N LYS A 146 -11.66 12.87 17.05
CA LYS A 146 -11.28 13.31 18.41
C LYS A 146 -12.22 12.73 19.46
N ASP A 147 -11.67 11.94 20.36
CA ASP A 147 -12.37 11.40 21.54
C ASP A 147 -11.34 11.13 22.63
N SER A 148 -11.29 12.02 23.61
CA SER A 148 -10.34 11.93 24.73
C SER A 148 -10.73 10.87 25.78
N ALA A 149 -12.02 10.49 25.81
CA ALA A 149 -12.52 9.49 26.76
C ALA A 149 -12.22 8.06 26.31
N ARG A 150 -12.17 7.82 25.00
CA ARG A 150 -11.92 6.51 24.40
C ARG A 150 -10.71 6.56 23.48
N PRO A 151 -9.54 6.12 23.91
CA PRO A 151 -8.36 6.09 23.06
C PRO A 151 -8.59 5.20 21.83
N PHE A 152 -7.98 5.59 20.70
CA PHE A 152 -7.91 4.78 19.49
C PHE A 152 -6.60 4.02 19.47
N LEU A 153 -6.67 2.71 19.32
CA LEU A 153 -5.54 1.79 19.35
C LEU A 153 -5.40 1.11 17.99
N VAL A 154 -4.24 1.21 17.38
CA VAL A 154 -3.88 0.43 16.18
C VAL A 154 -2.86 -0.62 16.61
N ARG A 155 -3.21 -1.90 16.38
CA ARG A 155 -2.33 -3.04 16.68
C ARG A 155 -1.77 -3.66 15.41
N THR A 156 -0.49 -3.96 15.45
CA THR A 156 0.18 -4.76 14.43
C THR A 156 1.33 -5.53 15.08
N GLY A 157 1.28 -6.87 15.05
CA GLY A 157 2.22 -7.68 15.81
C GLY A 157 2.31 -7.23 17.28
N ASP A 158 3.53 -6.95 17.73
CA ASP A 158 3.84 -6.50 19.10
C ASP A 158 3.78 -4.97 19.29
N VAL A 159 3.49 -4.23 18.21
CA VAL A 159 3.42 -2.76 18.24
C VAL A 159 1.98 -2.30 18.46
N VAL A 160 1.81 -1.32 19.34
CA VAL A 160 0.53 -0.66 19.63
C VAL A 160 0.68 0.84 19.49
N VAL A 161 -0.03 1.43 18.54
CA VAL A 161 -0.14 2.90 18.39
C VAL A 161 -1.37 3.37 19.13
N LYS A 162 -1.21 4.34 20.05
CA LYS A 162 -2.29 4.95 20.83
C LYS A 162 -2.43 6.43 20.53
N VAL A 163 -3.65 6.85 20.17
CA VAL A 163 -4.00 8.23 19.85
C VAL A 163 -5.37 8.62 20.43
N LEU A 164 -5.67 9.95 20.46
CA LEU A 164 -6.96 10.48 20.93
C LEU A 164 -7.72 11.28 19.86
N GLY A 165 -7.06 11.55 18.71
CA GLY A 165 -7.61 12.36 17.63
C GLY A 165 -6.46 12.95 16.81
N THR A 166 -5.97 12.21 15.83
CA THR A 166 -4.64 12.34 15.28
C THR A 166 -4.66 11.88 13.82
N SER A 167 -3.87 12.52 12.96
CA SER A 167 -3.61 12.07 11.60
C SER A 167 -2.22 11.42 11.52
N PHE A 168 -2.14 10.17 11.11
CA PHE A 168 -0.88 9.42 11.07
C PHE A 168 -0.93 8.27 10.05
N ASN A 169 0.25 7.83 9.61
CA ASN A 169 0.46 6.70 8.72
C ASN A 169 1.10 5.54 9.49
N VAL A 170 0.63 4.32 9.23
CA VAL A 170 1.24 3.07 9.69
C VAL A 170 1.63 2.26 8.47
N ARG A 171 2.89 1.83 8.40
CA ARG A 171 3.42 0.91 7.41
C ARG A 171 3.95 -0.33 8.11
N ALA A 172 3.34 -1.47 7.82
CA ALA A 172 3.55 -2.75 8.51
C ALA A 172 3.39 -3.93 7.54
N TYR A 173 4.08 -3.87 6.42
CA TYR A 173 4.13 -5.00 5.48
C TYR A 173 4.95 -6.15 6.06
N PRO A 174 4.52 -7.41 5.88
CA PRO A 174 5.32 -8.56 6.28
C PRO A 174 6.71 -8.53 5.62
N GLY A 175 7.76 -8.72 6.44
CA GLY A 175 9.15 -8.72 5.97
C GLY A 175 9.79 -7.33 5.79
N GLU A 176 9.03 -6.25 5.98
CA GLU A 176 9.54 -4.88 5.99
C GLU A 176 9.68 -4.32 7.41
N GLU A 177 10.39 -3.23 7.56
CA GLU A 177 10.46 -2.51 8.82
C GLU A 177 9.10 -1.88 9.15
N TYR A 178 8.68 -2.01 10.40
CA TYR A 178 7.49 -1.31 10.87
C TYR A 178 7.78 0.18 11.03
N LYS A 179 6.89 1.02 10.47
CA LYS A 179 7.02 2.50 10.51
C LYS A 179 5.69 3.13 10.93
N THR A 180 5.73 4.11 11.84
CA THR A 180 4.59 4.99 12.17
C THR A 180 5.00 6.44 12.04
N THR A 181 4.33 7.19 11.16
CA THR A 181 4.62 8.60 10.89
C THR A 181 3.50 9.48 11.39
N LEU A 182 3.82 10.47 12.22
CA LEU A 182 2.85 11.43 12.73
C LEU A 182 2.73 12.65 11.80
N VAL A 183 1.50 12.90 11.34
CA VAL A 183 1.16 14.05 10.49
C VAL A 183 0.64 15.22 11.34
N GLU A 184 -0.35 14.96 12.20
CA GLU A 184 -0.98 15.97 13.06
C GLU A 184 -1.43 15.34 14.38
N GLY A 185 -1.27 16.08 15.48
CA GLY A 185 -1.70 15.68 16.81
C GLY A 185 -0.59 15.07 17.65
N SER A 186 -0.84 13.94 18.30
CA SER A 186 0.10 13.24 19.17
C SER A 186 -0.08 11.73 19.08
N VAL A 187 1.02 11.00 18.97
CA VAL A 187 1.07 9.54 18.92
C VAL A 187 1.95 9.01 20.04
N ALA A 188 1.48 7.98 20.73
CA ALA A 188 2.28 7.15 21.61
C ALA A 188 2.41 5.75 20.99
N VAL A 189 3.64 5.29 20.72
CA VAL A 189 3.94 3.97 20.17
C VAL A 189 4.47 3.09 21.30
N GLY A 190 3.76 1.99 21.59
CA GLY A 190 4.15 0.96 22.55
C GLY A 190 4.78 -0.24 21.85
N TYR A 191 5.91 -0.72 22.35
CA TYR A 191 6.59 -1.92 21.92
C TYR A 191 7.29 -2.60 23.09
N LEU A 192 7.05 -3.90 23.30
CA LEU A 192 7.64 -4.73 24.39
C LEU A 192 7.58 -4.08 25.79
N GLY A 193 6.47 -3.39 26.09
CA GLY A 193 6.25 -2.73 27.39
C GLY A 193 6.81 -1.31 27.50
N GLU A 194 7.62 -0.86 26.56
CA GLU A 194 8.09 0.51 26.49
C GLU A 194 7.12 1.36 25.65
N THR A 195 7.10 2.67 25.91
CA THR A 195 6.27 3.61 25.14
C THR A 195 7.05 4.85 24.78
N MET A 196 7.07 5.17 23.48
CA MET A 196 7.70 6.38 22.95
C MET A 196 6.64 7.31 22.37
N LYS A 197 6.78 8.62 22.61
CA LYS A 197 5.92 9.64 21.99
C LYS A 197 6.65 10.30 20.83
N ILE A 198 5.93 10.50 19.73
CA ILE A 198 6.43 11.23 18.56
C ILE A 198 5.61 12.50 18.32
N ARG A 199 6.24 13.48 17.66
CA ARG A 199 5.67 14.78 17.27
C ARG A 199 5.41 14.83 15.77
N PRO A 200 4.57 15.75 15.27
CA PRO A 200 4.39 15.95 13.83
C PRO A 200 5.72 16.11 13.10
N GLY A 201 5.88 15.42 11.96
CA GLY A 201 7.14 15.34 11.20
C GLY A 201 8.09 14.26 11.67
N GLN A 202 7.74 13.50 12.70
CA GLN A 202 8.53 12.37 13.17
C GLN A 202 7.95 11.01 12.72
N GLN A 203 8.85 10.07 12.47
CA GLN A 203 8.57 8.68 12.18
C GLN A 203 9.24 7.79 13.22
N TRP A 204 8.48 6.93 13.86
CA TRP A 204 8.96 5.83 14.68
C TRP A 204 9.17 4.61 13.79
N VAL A 205 10.36 4.00 13.86
CA VAL A 205 10.75 2.84 13.05
C VAL A 205 11.22 1.73 13.98
N LEU A 206 10.76 0.50 13.75
CA LEU A 206 11.31 -0.68 14.41
C LEU A 206 12.44 -1.24 13.54
N GLU A 207 13.66 -0.85 13.86
CA GLU A 207 14.88 -1.33 13.22
C GLU A 207 15.39 -2.63 13.87
N LYS A 208 16.38 -3.27 13.27
CA LYS A 208 16.95 -4.55 13.76
C LYS A 208 17.53 -4.47 15.17
N ASP A 209 18.06 -3.31 15.56
CA ASP A 209 18.67 -3.02 16.86
C ASP A 209 17.72 -2.33 17.84
N GLY A 210 16.44 -2.21 17.50
CA GLY A 210 15.37 -1.67 18.32
C GLY A 210 14.69 -0.44 17.73
N PRO A 211 13.73 0.15 18.48
CA PRO A 211 12.96 1.28 18.01
C PRO A 211 13.79 2.57 17.93
N LYS A 212 13.62 3.32 16.84
CA LYS A 212 14.23 4.65 16.63
C LYS A 212 13.20 5.67 16.17
N VAL A 213 13.54 6.94 16.31
CA VAL A 213 12.72 8.06 15.84
C VAL A 213 13.54 8.92 14.89
N HIS A 214 13.00 9.17 13.70
CA HIS A 214 13.61 9.99 12.64
C HIS A 214 12.72 11.18 12.30
N GLU A 215 13.32 12.31 11.91
CA GLU A 215 12.60 13.40 11.26
C GLU A 215 12.39 13.06 9.79
N VAL A 216 11.16 13.25 9.29
CA VAL A 216 10.80 12.89 7.92
C VAL A 216 9.96 13.98 7.25
N LYS A 217 9.99 14.02 5.92
CA LYS A 217 9.09 14.85 5.15
C LYS A 217 7.74 14.17 4.99
N ILE A 218 6.73 14.67 5.68
CA ILE A 218 5.38 14.10 5.70
C ILE A 218 4.84 13.90 4.28
N LYS A 219 5.06 14.88 3.38
CA LYS A 219 4.50 14.85 2.03
C LYS A 219 4.88 13.58 1.25
N SER A 220 6.13 13.14 1.32
CA SER A 220 6.57 11.91 0.63
C SER A 220 5.95 10.65 1.22
N ILE A 221 5.70 10.62 2.53
CA ILE A 221 5.13 9.44 3.21
C ILE A 221 3.63 9.25 2.93
N VAL A 222 2.88 10.34 2.72
CA VAL A 222 1.40 10.27 2.61
C VAL A 222 0.87 10.62 1.22
N SER A 223 1.75 10.84 0.24
CA SER A 223 1.37 11.17 -1.14
C SER A 223 0.52 10.07 -1.79
N TRP A 224 0.80 8.82 -1.49
CA TRP A 224 0.11 7.65 -2.04
C TRP A 224 -1.41 7.72 -1.89
N LYS A 225 -1.94 8.25 -0.78
CA LYS A 225 -3.39 8.39 -0.57
C LYS A 225 -4.10 9.34 -1.56
N ASN A 226 -3.34 10.09 -2.35
CA ASN A 226 -3.82 10.96 -3.42
C ASN A 226 -3.48 10.40 -4.81
N GLY A 227 -2.93 9.18 -4.88
CA GLY A 227 -2.47 8.55 -6.12
C GLY A 227 -1.09 9.03 -6.60
N ASP A 228 -0.34 9.75 -5.75
CA ASP A 228 0.98 10.28 -6.08
C ASP A 228 2.09 9.45 -5.43
N PHE A 229 3.21 9.29 -6.12
CA PHE A 229 4.44 8.75 -5.55
C PHE A 229 5.46 9.86 -5.32
N ALA A 230 6.10 9.84 -4.17
CA ALA A 230 7.19 10.75 -3.84
C ALA A 230 8.28 9.98 -3.09
N PHE A 231 9.24 9.50 -3.81
CA PHE A 231 10.40 8.78 -3.27
C PHE A 231 11.47 9.79 -2.87
N GLU A 232 11.90 9.73 -1.63
CA GLU A 232 12.93 10.62 -1.10
C GLU A 232 13.85 9.82 -0.17
N ASP A 233 15.13 9.80 -0.50
CA ASP A 233 16.19 9.09 0.24
C ASP A 233 15.90 7.59 0.51
N GLN A 234 15.05 6.95 -0.32
CA GLN A 234 14.72 5.54 -0.23
C GLN A 234 15.70 4.70 -1.05
N VAL A 235 15.98 3.50 -0.57
CA VAL A 235 16.77 2.53 -1.33
C VAL A 235 15.93 1.90 -2.44
N LEU A 236 16.54 1.62 -3.60
CA LEU A 236 15.83 1.10 -4.79
C LEU A 236 14.94 -0.12 -4.51
N PRO A 237 15.34 -1.11 -3.70
CA PRO A 237 14.46 -2.23 -3.37
C PRO A 237 13.14 -1.81 -2.72
N GLU A 238 13.13 -0.81 -1.84
CA GLU A 238 11.89 -0.29 -1.23
C GLU A 238 11.00 0.37 -2.27
N VAL A 239 11.60 1.15 -3.20
CA VAL A 239 10.90 1.80 -4.31
C VAL A 239 10.26 0.73 -5.22
N PHE A 240 11.01 -0.30 -5.58
CA PHE A 240 10.51 -1.39 -6.42
C PHE A 240 9.36 -2.14 -5.76
N ASN A 241 9.50 -2.52 -4.49
CA ASN A 241 8.42 -3.17 -3.74
C ASN A 241 7.13 -2.32 -3.71
N GLU A 242 7.26 -1.00 -3.65
CA GLU A 242 6.11 -0.09 -3.66
C GLU A 242 5.46 -0.02 -5.05
N LEU A 243 6.25 0.06 -6.12
CA LEU A 243 5.77 0.04 -7.49
C LEU A 243 5.12 -1.31 -7.85
N GLU A 244 5.72 -2.43 -7.46
CA GLU A 244 5.16 -3.77 -7.65
C GLU A 244 3.77 -3.89 -7.02
N ARG A 245 3.64 -3.44 -5.76
CA ARG A 245 2.34 -3.47 -5.07
C ARG A 245 1.28 -2.57 -5.70
N TRP A 246 1.69 -1.41 -6.22
CA TRP A 246 0.74 -0.44 -6.77
C TRP A 246 0.32 -0.76 -8.21
N TYR A 247 1.25 -1.18 -9.04
CA TYR A 247 1.01 -1.41 -10.46
C TYR A 247 0.75 -2.87 -10.82
N ASP A 248 0.81 -3.80 -9.85
CA ASP A 248 0.68 -5.25 -10.08
C ASP A 248 1.68 -5.73 -11.15
N ILE A 249 2.95 -5.40 -10.96
CA ILE A 249 4.05 -5.73 -11.86
C ILE A 249 5.18 -6.41 -11.08
N ASP A 250 5.98 -7.21 -11.77
CA ASP A 250 7.25 -7.72 -11.24
C ASP A 250 8.40 -6.86 -11.78
N VAL A 251 9.28 -6.39 -10.90
CA VAL A 251 10.51 -5.64 -11.25
C VAL A 251 11.70 -6.56 -11.05
N PHE A 252 12.46 -6.81 -12.13
CA PHE A 252 13.61 -7.73 -12.15
C PHE A 252 14.93 -6.98 -12.16
#